data_a4bee4dc0ab6f75c6dce38ea9300c45a
#
_entry.id   a4bee4dc0ab6f75c6dce38ea9300c45a
#
_cell.length_a   1.000
_cell.length_b   1.000
_cell.length_c   1.000
_cell.angle_alpha   90.00
_cell.angle_beta   90.00
_cell.angle_gamma   90.00
#
_symmetry.space_group_name_H-M   'P 1'
#
loop_
_entity.id
_entity.type
_entity.pdbx_description
1 polymer ?
#
loop_
_entity_poly.entity_id
_entity_poly.type
_entity_poly.pdbx_seq_one_letter_code
_entity_poly.pdbx_strand_id
1 'polypeptide(L)'
;MTDHRFESVPEVREGLRKVDYLADEGIAGIVYLADRLQKPILVEGPAGTGKTQLAKSVAELIGARLIRLQCYEGLDEAKALYEWNYKKQLLRIQANKGEGDSWSDVEEDLFSDEFLLERPLLEAIRADDPVVLLIDEVDRVEVETEALLLEILSDYQVSIPELGTITAKQIPLVFLTSNNTRELSEALKRRCLFLHVDYPDMEREKEIILTKVPDITENLADQVARIVRSLRQLELKKSPSVSETLDWANTLML
;
A
#
# COMPACT_ATOMS: atom_id res chain seq x y z
N MET A 1 21.21 15.42 -0.64
CA MET A 1 21.16 14.68 0.64
C MET A 1 19.79 14.07 0.69
N THR A 2 19.67 12.76 0.66
CA THR A 2 18.38 12.07 0.82
C THR A 2 17.86 12.35 2.23
N ASP A 3 16.76 13.08 2.30
CA ASP A 3 16.14 13.43 3.58
C ASP A 3 15.42 12.17 4.07
N HIS A 4 16.02 11.46 5.04
CA HIS A 4 15.44 10.27 5.62
C HIS A 4 14.34 10.68 6.60
N ARG A 5 13.24 9.93 6.60
CA ARG A 5 12.04 10.22 7.40
C ARG A 5 12.21 9.86 8.88
N PHE A 6 13.12 8.90 9.17
CA PHE A 6 13.32 8.37 10.52
C PHE A 6 14.80 8.38 10.92
N GLU A 7 15.09 8.72 12.16
CA GLU A 7 16.46 8.72 12.68
C GLU A 7 16.86 7.37 13.30
N SER A 8 15.90 6.62 13.85
CA SER A 8 16.17 5.35 14.54
C SER A 8 14.97 4.40 14.57
N VAL A 9 15.25 3.11 14.82
CA VAL A 9 14.22 2.08 15.01
C VAL A 9 13.31 2.37 16.21
N PRO A 10 13.84 2.81 17.40
CA PRO A 10 12.98 3.20 18.51
C PRO A 10 12.01 4.33 18.17
N GLU A 11 12.45 5.33 17.38
CA GLU A 11 11.57 6.43 16.93
C GLU A 11 10.40 5.90 16.11
N VAL A 12 10.66 5.02 15.14
CA VAL A 12 9.58 4.39 14.35
C VAL A 12 8.59 3.65 15.25
N ARG A 13 9.09 2.85 16.18
CA ARG A 13 8.25 2.07 17.10
C ARG A 13 7.38 2.97 17.98
N GLU A 14 7.99 3.99 18.58
CA GLU A 14 7.28 4.96 19.41
C GLU A 14 6.26 5.78 18.59
N GLY A 15 6.64 6.18 17.39
CA GLY A 15 5.78 6.90 16.46
C GLY A 15 4.56 6.06 16.04
N LEU A 16 4.74 4.80 15.68
CA LEU A 16 3.65 3.89 15.33
C LEU A 16 2.70 3.68 16.51
N ARG A 17 3.23 3.62 17.75
CA ARG A 17 2.39 3.52 18.96
C ARG A 17 1.49 4.75 19.15
N LYS A 18 1.96 5.95 18.79
CA LYS A 18 1.17 7.20 18.89
C LYS A 18 0.00 7.26 17.93
N VAL A 19 0.06 6.49 16.83
CA VAL A 19 -1.03 6.32 15.85
C VAL A 19 -1.74 4.98 16.05
N ASP A 20 -1.72 4.44 17.27
CA ASP A 20 -2.40 3.21 17.67
C ASP A 20 -2.03 1.98 16.85
N TYR A 21 -0.81 1.91 16.32
CA TYR A 21 -0.27 0.72 15.72
C TYR A 21 0.86 0.17 16.60
N LEU A 22 0.58 -0.95 17.22
CA LEU A 22 1.54 -1.60 18.09
C LEU A 22 2.57 -2.36 17.22
N ALA A 23 3.74 -1.80 16.98
CA ALA A 23 4.83 -2.45 16.25
C ALA A 23 5.79 -3.13 17.23
N ASP A 24 6.25 -4.33 16.88
CA ASP A 24 7.43 -4.92 17.52
C ASP A 24 8.73 -4.33 16.94
N GLU A 25 9.87 -4.81 17.43
CA GLU A 25 11.18 -4.33 16.98
C GLU A 25 11.45 -4.74 15.52
N GLY A 26 10.94 -5.90 15.09
CA GLY A 26 11.07 -6.40 13.72
C GLY A 26 10.32 -5.52 12.72
N ILE A 27 9.07 -5.20 13.00
CA ILE A 27 8.24 -4.30 12.17
C ILE A 27 8.88 -2.91 12.11
N ALA A 28 9.25 -2.33 13.25
CA ALA A 28 9.89 -1.02 13.30
C ALA A 28 11.24 -1.00 12.57
N GLY A 29 12.03 -2.06 12.72
CA GLY A 29 13.31 -2.24 12.04
C GLY A 29 13.18 -2.29 10.52
N ILE A 30 12.21 -3.03 9.99
CA ILE A 30 11.97 -3.12 8.54
C ILE A 30 11.50 -1.78 7.97
N VAL A 31 10.60 -1.07 8.66
CA VAL A 31 10.15 0.27 8.23
C VAL A 31 11.32 1.26 8.19
N TYR A 32 12.16 1.26 9.22
CA TYR A 32 13.38 2.07 9.27
C TYR A 32 14.35 1.73 8.12
N LEU A 33 14.61 0.45 7.88
CA LEU A 33 15.50 0.00 6.81
C LEU A 33 14.94 0.33 5.42
N ALA A 34 13.63 0.23 5.23
CA ALA A 34 12.98 0.57 3.96
C ALA A 34 13.18 2.06 3.61
N ASP A 35 13.04 2.93 4.59
CA ASP A 35 13.32 4.36 4.42
C ASP A 35 14.81 4.62 4.09
N ARG A 36 15.72 3.98 4.82
CA ARG A 36 17.17 4.16 4.62
C ARG A 36 17.67 3.61 3.29
N LEU A 37 17.15 2.46 2.86
CA LEU A 37 17.57 1.76 1.65
C LEU A 37 16.73 2.14 0.43
N GLN A 38 15.67 2.92 0.61
CA GLN A 38 14.69 3.27 -0.42
C GLN A 38 14.15 2.02 -1.14
N LYS A 39 13.82 0.98 -0.36
CA LYS A 39 13.31 -0.29 -0.86
C LYS A 39 11.86 -0.50 -0.45
N PRO A 40 11.05 -1.11 -1.33
CA PRO A 40 9.71 -1.54 -0.97
C PRO A 40 9.72 -2.57 0.17
N ILE A 41 8.65 -2.62 0.95
CA ILE A 41 8.40 -3.66 1.96
C ILE A 41 7.33 -4.60 1.41
N LEU A 42 7.65 -5.89 1.31
CA LEU A 42 6.68 -6.95 1.06
C LEU A 42 6.22 -7.52 2.41
N VAL A 43 4.96 -7.25 2.76
CA VAL A 43 4.33 -7.71 4.00
C VAL A 43 3.46 -8.92 3.69
N GLU A 44 3.90 -10.10 4.09
CA GLU A 44 3.15 -11.36 3.92
C GLU A 44 2.57 -11.87 5.24
N GLY A 45 1.47 -12.59 5.15
CA GLY A 45 0.87 -13.29 6.28
C GLY A 45 -0.63 -13.50 6.10
N PRO A 46 -1.29 -14.14 7.06
CA PRO A 46 -2.73 -14.42 7.00
C PRO A 46 -3.57 -13.16 6.82
N ALA A 47 -4.77 -13.31 6.25
CA ALA A 47 -5.70 -12.19 6.11
C ALA A 47 -6.12 -11.62 7.48
N GLY A 48 -6.21 -10.28 7.56
CA GLY A 48 -6.67 -9.58 8.76
C GLY A 48 -5.67 -9.53 9.93
N THR A 49 -4.37 -9.68 9.66
CA THR A 49 -3.29 -9.52 10.66
C THR A 49 -2.78 -8.08 10.79
N GLY A 50 -3.38 -7.11 10.08
CA GLY A 50 -2.99 -5.71 10.17
C GLY A 50 -1.97 -5.23 9.14
N LYS A 51 -1.68 -6.00 8.08
CA LYS A 51 -0.72 -5.64 7.01
C LYS A 51 -1.03 -4.30 6.34
N THR A 52 -2.27 -4.14 5.87
CA THR A 52 -2.76 -2.90 5.26
C THR A 52 -2.77 -1.75 6.27
N GLN A 53 -3.05 -2.05 7.56
CA GLN A 53 -3.04 -1.04 8.61
C GLN A 53 -1.64 -0.51 8.88
N LEU A 54 -0.58 -1.32 8.75
CA LEU A 54 0.80 -0.86 8.89
C LEU A 54 1.10 0.29 7.93
N ALA A 55 0.79 0.14 6.64
CA ALA A 55 1.02 1.19 5.64
C ALA A 55 0.24 2.48 5.96
N LYS A 56 -1.04 2.35 6.41
CA LYS A 56 -1.87 3.48 6.82
C LYS A 56 -1.27 4.21 8.02
N SER A 57 -0.85 3.46 9.04
CA SER A 57 -0.26 4.03 10.26
C SER A 57 1.10 4.68 9.99
N VAL A 58 1.90 4.15 9.07
CA VAL A 58 3.14 4.80 8.65
C VAL A 58 2.84 6.10 7.89
N ALA A 59 1.84 6.13 7.00
CA ALA A 59 1.44 7.35 6.31
C ALA A 59 0.99 8.44 7.30
N GLU A 60 0.18 8.06 8.28
CA GLU A 60 -0.27 8.95 9.36
C GLU A 60 0.91 9.47 10.20
N LEU A 61 1.83 8.58 10.59
CA LEU A 61 3.01 8.92 11.39
C LEU A 61 3.89 9.99 10.73
N ILE A 62 4.12 9.89 9.42
CA ILE A 62 4.98 10.83 8.69
C ILE A 62 4.20 12.00 8.07
N GLY A 63 2.89 12.08 8.29
CA GLY A 63 2.03 13.10 7.69
C GLY A 63 1.98 13.03 6.16
N ALA A 64 2.18 11.85 5.58
CA ALA A 64 2.19 11.64 4.15
C ALA A 64 0.81 11.24 3.61
N ARG A 65 0.56 11.57 2.36
CA ARG A 65 -0.62 11.11 1.64
C ARG A 65 -0.49 9.61 1.34
N LEU A 66 -1.54 8.84 1.66
CA LEU A 66 -1.63 7.43 1.29
C LEU A 66 -2.26 7.30 -0.10
N ILE A 67 -1.52 6.71 -1.04
CA ILE A 67 -2.03 6.28 -2.34
C ILE A 67 -2.17 4.77 -2.31
N ARG A 68 -3.37 4.25 -2.62
CA ARG A 68 -3.64 2.81 -2.60
C ARG A 68 -3.98 2.27 -3.97
N LEU A 69 -3.23 1.26 -4.39
CA LEU A 69 -3.57 0.38 -5.50
C LEU A 69 -4.11 -0.94 -4.93
N GLN A 70 -5.42 -1.17 -5.04
CA GLN A 70 -6.02 -2.46 -4.70
C GLN A 70 -5.82 -3.40 -5.86
N CYS A 71 -5.10 -4.50 -5.65
CA CYS A 71 -4.90 -5.53 -6.64
C CYS A 71 -6.11 -6.48 -6.74
N TYR A 72 -6.42 -6.88 -7.96
CA TYR A 72 -7.47 -7.86 -8.27
C TYR A 72 -7.14 -8.56 -9.60
N GLU A 73 -7.76 -9.69 -9.85
CA GLU A 73 -7.61 -10.45 -11.09
C GLU A 73 -8.05 -9.61 -12.30
N GLY A 74 -7.20 -9.51 -13.33
CA GLY A 74 -7.43 -8.67 -14.50
C GLY A 74 -7.12 -7.18 -14.30
N LEU A 75 -6.32 -6.83 -13.26
CA LEU A 75 -5.70 -5.51 -13.16
C LEU A 75 -4.66 -5.36 -14.28
N ASP A 76 -4.80 -4.33 -15.10
CA ASP A 76 -3.94 -4.01 -16.21
C ASP A 76 -3.21 -2.66 -16.02
N GLU A 77 -2.33 -2.32 -16.96
CA GLU A 77 -1.57 -1.07 -16.96
C GLU A 77 -2.49 0.15 -16.95
N ALA A 78 -3.57 0.15 -17.75
CA ALA A 78 -4.50 1.26 -17.86
C ALA A 78 -5.22 1.57 -16.54
N LYS A 79 -5.36 0.58 -15.67
CA LYS A 79 -5.98 0.74 -14.34
C LYS A 79 -4.97 0.99 -13.22
N ALA A 80 -3.73 0.52 -13.41
CA ALA A 80 -2.69 0.62 -12.39
C ALA A 80 -1.80 1.86 -12.57
N LEU A 81 -1.43 2.19 -13.82
CA LEU A 81 -0.41 3.19 -14.13
C LEU A 81 -0.99 4.47 -14.73
N TYR A 82 -1.54 4.41 -15.93
CA TYR A 82 -2.20 5.56 -16.59
C TYR A 82 -3.15 5.12 -17.70
N GLU A 83 -4.03 6.02 -18.08
CA GLU A 83 -4.93 5.85 -19.23
C GLU A 83 -5.10 7.20 -19.93
N TRP A 84 -5.19 7.19 -21.26
CA TRP A 84 -5.54 8.40 -22.00
C TRP A 84 -7.04 8.69 -21.93
N ASN A 85 -7.41 9.94 -21.68
CA ASN A 85 -8.80 10.37 -21.66
C ASN A 85 -9.35 10.54 -23.09
N TYR A 86 -9.61 9.42 -23.74
CA TYR A 86 -10.13 9.37 -25.13
C TYR A 86 -11.39 10.19 -25.32
N LYS A 87 -12.26 10.28 -24.31
CA LYS A 87 -13.48 11.11 -24.40
C LYS A 87 -13.12 12.58 -24.54
N LYS A 88 -12.20 13.08 -23.73
CA LYS A 88 -11.71 14.45 -23.77
C LYS A 88 -10.98 14.73 -25.08
N GLN A 89 -10.15 13.80 -25.55
CA GLN A 89 -9.47 13.89 -26.84
C GLN A 89 -10.45 13.99 -28.00
N LEU A 90 -11.51 13.16 -28.04
CA LEU A 90 -12.56 13.23 -29.06
C LEU A 90 -13.30 14.57 -29.06
N LEU A 91 -13.63 15.11 -27.90
CA LEU A 91 -14.25 16.43 -27.78
C LEU A 91 -13.32 17.54 -28.28
N ARG A 92 -12.02 17.46 -28.00
CA ARG A 92 -11.03 18.40 -28.50
C ARG A 92 -10.92 18.38 -30.02
N ILE A 93 -10.83 17.19 -30.62
CA ILE A 93 -10.83 17.01 -32.08
C ILE A 93 -12.10 17.60 -32.73
N GLN A 94 -13.27 17.40 -32.10
CA GLN A 94 -14.52 17.95 -32.64
C GLN A 94 -14.58 19.48 -32.54
N ALA A 95 -14.04 20.06 -31.48
CA ALA A 95 -13.98 21.50 -31.30
C ALA A 95 -13.04 22.19 -32.30
N ASN A 96 -11.92 21.55 -32.65
CA ASN A 96 -10.91 22.09 -33.57
C ASN A 96 -11.26 21.89 -35.07
N LYS A 97 -12.40 21.33 -35.41
CA LYS A 97 -12.87 21.13 -36.81
C LYS A 97 -13.16 22.44 -37.54
N GLY A 98 -12.25 23.38 -37.59
CA GLY A 98 -12.40 24.68 -38.26
C GLY A 98 -11.15 25.54 -38.22
N GLU A 99 -10.16 25.19 -37.46
CA GLU A 99 -8.90 25.86 -37.36
C GLU A 99 -7.88 25.08 -38.17
N GLY A 100 -7.11 25.76 -39.03
CA GLY A 100 -6.17 25.16 -39.98
C GLY A 100 -4.86 24.65 -39.37
N ASP A 101 -4.93 24.05 -38.19
CA ASP A 101 -3.79 23.45 -37.49
C ASP A 101 -3.25 22.25 -38.26
N SER A 102 -1.93 22.06 -38.25
CA SER A 102 -1.32 20.88 -38.83
C SER A 102 -1.66 19.64 -37.99
N TRP A 103 -1.73 18.46 -38.60
CA TRP A 103 -2.04 17.23 -37.88
C TRP A 103 -1.03 16.96 -36.74
N SER A 104 0.25 17.31 -36.94
CA SER A 104 1.30 17.18 -35.91
C SER A 104 1.02 18.01 -34.67
N ASP A 105 0.51 19.23 -34.82
CA ASP A 105 0.20 20.14 -33.69
C ASP A 105 -1.00 19.59 -32.89
N VAL A 106 -1.99 19.03 -33.59
CA VAL A 106 -3.15 18.39 -32.98
C VAL A 106 -2.74 17.09 -32.23
N GLU A 107 -1.82 16.31 -32.79
CA GLU A 107 -1.33 15.08 -32.18
C GLU A 107 -0.56 15.37 -30.88
N GLU A 108 0.35 16.35 -30.89
CA GLU A 108 1.08 16.77 -29.67
C GLU A 108 0.13 17.30 -28.58
N ASP A 109 -0.88 18.08 -28.96
CA ASP A 109 -1.89 18.57 -28.03
C ASP A 109 -2.68 17.43 -27.40
N LEU A 110 -3.12 16.44 -28.19
CA LEU A 110 -3.93 15.31 -27.72
C LEU A 110 -3.23 14.34 -26.76
N PHE A 111 -1.92 14.24 -26.88
CA PHE A 111 -1.08 13.39 -25.99
C PHE A 111 -0.30 14.20 -24.96
N SER A 112 -0.81 15.39 -24.63
CA SER A 112 -0.27 16.19 -23.54
C SER A 112 -0.78 15.71 -22.16
N ASP A 113 -0.13 16.18 -21.10
CA ASP A 113 -0.50 15.91 -19.70
C ASP A 113 -1.97 16.20 -19.40
N GLU A 114 -2.60 17.13 -20.11
CA GLU A 114 -4.00 17.50 -19.91
C GLU A 114 -4.98 16.34 -20.18
N PHE A 115 -4.60 15.41 -21.05
CA PHE A 115 -5.41 14.26 -21.42
C PHE A 115 -4.99 12.97 -20.72
N LEU A 116 -3.95 13.02 -19.87
CA LEU A 116 -3.48 11.87 -19.12
C LEU A 116 -4.32 11.68 -17.84
N LEU A 117 -4.85 10.49 -17.66
CA LEU A 117 -5.51 10.07 -16.43
C LEU A 117 -4.50 9.30 -15.57
N GLU A 118 -3.97 9.97 -14.57
CA GLU A 118 -3.06 9.32 -13.62
C GLU A 118 -3.81 8.26 -12.81
N ARG A 119 -3.19 7.09 -12.69
CA ARG A 119 -3.60 6.00 -11.83
C ARG A 119 -2.64 5.90 -10.64
N PRO A 120 -2.94 5.10 -9.61
CA PRO A 120 -2.20 5.13 -8.35
C PRO A 120 -0.67 5.04 -8.48
N LEU A 121 -0.15 4.26 -9.45
CA LEU A 121 1.30 4.12 -9.61
C LEU A 121 1.92 5.40 -10.17
N LEU A 122 1.36 5.98 -11.22
CA LEU A 122 1.86 7.23 -11.79
C LEU A 122 1.66 8.40 -10.83
N GLU A 123 0.50 8.46 -10.15
CA GLU A 123 0.22 9.46 -9.13
C GLU A 123 1.28 9.45 -8.02
N ALA A 124 1.73 8.26 -7.58
CA ALA A 124 2.77 8.15 -6.58
C ALA A 124 4.16 8.58 -7.08
N ILE A 125 4.48 8.31 -8.35
CA ILE A 125 5.75 8.72 -8.97
C ILE A 125 5.79 10.24 -9.22
N ARG A 126 4.67 10.86 -9.61
CA ARG A 126 4.60 12.30 -9.90
C ARG A 126 4.41 13.18 -8.67
N ALA A 127 4.16 12.60 -7.52
CA ALA A 127 3.89 13.35 -6.30
C ALA A 127 5.07 14.28 -5.92
N ASP A 128 4.77 15.54 -5.68
CA ASP A 128 5.71 16.51 -5.16
C ASP A 128 5.85 16.45 -3.64
N ASP A 129 4.81 15.98 -2.96
CA ASP A 129 4.75 15.81 -1.51
C ASP A 129 5.10 14.36 -1.10
N PRO A 130 5.50 14.13 0.17
CA PRO A 130 5.72 12.78 0.69
C PRO A 130 4.50 11.88 0.52
N VAL A 131 4.73 10.69 -0.01
CA VAL A 131 3.69 9.69 -0.29
C VAL A 131 4.07 8.34 0.30
N VAL A 132 3.08 7.64 0.84
CA VAL A 132 3.12 6.19 1.06
C VAL A 132 2.28 5.52 -0.02
N LEU A 133 2.91 4.67 -0.82
CA LEU A 133 2.23 3.84 -1.82
C LEU A 133 1.94 2.46 -1.24
N LEU A 134 0.67 2.11 -1.18
CA LEU A 134 0.20 0.79 -0.76
C LEU A 134 -0.30 0.00 -1.97
N ILE A 135 0.40 -1.06 -2.33
CA ILE A 135 -0.01 -2.05 -3.33
C ILE A 135 -0.61 -3.23 -2.56
N ASP A 136 -1.95 -3.25 -2.47
CA ASP A 136 -2.67 -4.13 -1.55
C ASP A 136 -3.12 -5.42 -2.26
N GLU A 137 -2.89 -6.59 -1.64
CA GLU A 137 -3.18 -7.93 -2.15
C GLU A 137 -2.48 -8.23 -3.49
N VAL A 138 -1.17 -7.97 -3.57
CA VAL A 138 -0.36 -8.15 -4.79
C VAL A 138 -0.35 -9.60 -5.30
N ASP A 139 -0.66 -10.57 -4.45
CA ASP A 139 -0.82 -11.98 -4.82
C ASP A 139 -2.08 -12.28 -5.67
N ARG A 140 -2.89 -11.26 -5.98
CA ARG A 140 -4.06 -11.38 -6.86
C ARG A 140 -3.84 -10.96 -8.30
N VAL A 141 -2.70 -10.32 -8.60
CA VAL A 141 -2.40 -9.90 -9.97
C VAL A 141 -1.75 -11.03 -10.77
N GLU A 142 -1.83 -10.93 -12.09
CA GLU A 142 -1.16 -11.83 -13.01
C GLU A 142 0.33 -11.50 -13.14
N VAL A 143 1.11 -12.40 -13.73
CA VAL A 143 2.58 -12.26 -13.87
C VAL A 143 2.95 -11.04 -14.72
N GLU A 144 2.13 -10.71 -15.69
CA GLU A 144 2.30 -9.54 -16.57
C GLU A 144 2.24 -8.23 -15.76
N THR A 145 1.32 -8.14 -14.82
CA THR A 145 1.21 -6.97 -13.93
C THR A 145 2.35 -6.91 -12.92
N GLU A 146 2.88 -8.06 -12.47
CA GLU A 146 4.12 -8.06 -11.67
C GLU A 146 5.30 -7.47 -12.44
N ALA A 147 5.40 -7.71 -13.75
CA ALA A 147 6.47 -7.14 -14.58
C ALA A 147 6.41 -5.60 -14.61
N LEU A 148 5.20 -5.02 -14.70
CA LEU A 148 4.97 -3.59 -14.57
C LEU A 148 5.44 -3.04 -13.21
N LEU A 149 5.09 -3.73 -12.13
CA LEU A 149 5.55 -3.34 -10.79
C LEU A 149 7.08 -3.40 -10.65
N LEU A 150 7.73 -4.36 -11.31
CA LEU A 150 9.19 -4.49 -11.29
C LEU A 150 9.90 -3.27 -11.87
N GLU A 151 9.42 -2.71 -12.97
CA GLU A 151 9.98 -1.50 -13.57
C GLU A 151 9.89 -0.33 -12.60
N ILE A 152 8.69 -0.08 -12.10
CA ILE A 152 8.42 1.06 -11.22
C ILE A 152 9.17 0.97 -9.89
N LEU A 153 9.19 -0.22 -9.27
CA LEU A 153 9.80 -0.40 -7.95
C LEU A 153 11.34 -0.54 -7.98
N SER A 154 11.93 -0.67 -9.17
CA SER A 154 13.39 -0.72 -9.31
C SER A 154 14.02 0.67 -9.29
N ASP A 155 13.49 1.57 -10.10
CA ASP A 155 14.11 2.85 -10.40
C ASP A 155 13.19 4.04 -10.07
N TYR A 156 11.99 3.77 -9.56
CA TYR A 156 10.95 4.77 -9.27
C TYR A 156 10.69 5.70 -10.46
N GLN A 157 10.59 5.08 -11.62
CA GLN A 157 10.32 5.77 -12.88
C GLN A 157 9.30 4.99 -13.72
N VAL A 158 8.74 5.66 -14.69
CA VAL A 158 7.84 5.09 -15.69
C VAL A 158 8.11 5.73 -17.04
N SER A 159 8.08 4.93 -18.11
CA SER A 159 8.23 5.41 -19.48
C SER A 159 6.88 5.43 -20.17
N ILE A 160 6.40 6.63 -20.53
CA ILE A 160 5.20 6.84 -21.33
C ILE A 160 5.65 7.23 -22.74
N PRO A 161 5.29 6.47 -23.80
CA PRO A 161 5.84 6.69 -25.14
C PRO A 161 5.77 8.12 -25.64
N GLU A 162 4.66 8.81 -25.38
CA GLU A 162 4.43 10.18 -25.86
C GLU A 162 5.03 11.27 -24.95
N LEU A 163 5.24 10.97 -23.66
CA LEU A 163 5.72 11.94 -22.66
C LEU A 163 7.16 11.69 -22.24
N GLY A 164 7.77 10.58 -22.66
CA GLY A 164 9.10 10.17 -22.24
C GLY A 164 9.14 9.54 -20.86
N THR A 165 10.31 9.55 -20.21
CA THR A 165 10.51 8.94 -18.90
C THR A 165 10.23 9.93 -17.79
N ILE A 166 9.32 9.55 -16.91
CA ILE A 166 8.95 10.29 -15.69
C ILE A 166 9.60 9.61 -14.51
N THR A 167 10.46 10.33 -13.79
CA THR A 167 11.17 9.84 -12.61
C THR A 167 10.62 10.50 -11.36
N ALA A 168 10.52 9.76 -10.27
CA ALA A 168 10.04 10.28 -9.00
C ALA A 168 10.93 11.41 -8.48
N LYS A 169 10.33 12.56 -8.17
CA LYS A 169 11.01 13.67 -7.49
C LYS A 169 11.28 13.35 -6.02
N GLN A 170 10.32 12.69 -5.40
CA GLN A 170 10.44 12.14 -4.06
C GLN A 170 10.12 10.65 -4.12
N ILE A 171 11.03 9.82 -3.62
CA ILE A 171 10.83 8.37 -3.60
C ILE A 171 9.73 8.05 -2.59
N PRO A 172 8.60 7.42 -3.01
CA PRO A 172 7.56 7.03 -2.10
C PRO A 172 8.04 5.91 -1.17
N LEU A 173 7.52 5.85 0.05
CA LEU A 173 7.68 4.66 0.88
C LEU A 173 6.62 3.63 0.44
N VAL A 174 7.07 2.47 -0.03
CA VAL A 174 6.18 1.51 -0.70
C VAL A 174 5.96 0.27 0.17
N PHE A 175 4.69 -0.09 0.33
CA PHE A 175 4.24 -1.32 0.96
C PHE A 175 3.49 -2.18 -0.06
N LEU A 176 3.89 -3.44 -0.18
CA LEU A 176 3.13 -4.47 -0.87
C LEU A 176 2.55 -5.41 0.18
N THR A 177 1.28 -5.76 0.09
CA THR A 177 0.69 -6.78 0.97
C THR A 177 0.35 -8.04 0.20
N SER A 178 0.54 -9.19 0.83
CA SER A 178 0.20 -10.49 0.27
C SER A 178 -0.46 -11.37 1.34
N ASN A 179 -1.51 -12.07 0.97
CA ASN A 179 -2.11 -13.12 1.79
C ASN A 179 -1.55 -14.52 1.46
N ASN A 180 -0.52 -14.55 0.62
CA ASN A 180 0.15 -15.77 0.16
C ASN A 180 -0.81 -16.78 -0.52
N THR A 181 -1.80 -16.26 -1.26
CA THR A 181 -2.74 -17.08 -2.03
C THR A 181 -2.09 -17.65 -3.30
N ARG A 182 -1.06 -16.97 -3.81
CA ARG A 182 -0.21 -17.34 -4.91
C ARG A 182 1.24 -16.96 -4.58
N GLU A 183 2.19 -17.74 -5.06
CA GLU A 183 3.60 -17.40 -4.96
C GLU A 183 3.94 -16.24 -5.90
N LEU A 184 4.59 -15.21 -5.34
CA LEU A 184 5.10 -14.07 -6.09
C LEU A 184 6.43 -14.42 -6.78
N SER A 185 6.73 -13.73 -7.88
CA SER A 185 7.97 -13.94 -8.61
C SER A 185 9.19 -13.64 -7.74
N GLU A 186 10.25 -14.44 -7.92
CA GLU A 186 11.54 -14.20 -7.28
C GLU A 186 12.13 -12.82 -7.61
N ALA A 187 11.81 -12.29 -8.79
CA ALA A 187 12.23 -10.98 -9.22
C ALA A 187 11.63 -9.87 -8.35
N LEU A 188 10.34 -9.97 -8.01
CA LEU A 188 9.67 -9.02 -7.12
C LEU A 188 10.17 -9.16 -5.68
N LYS A 189 10.28 -10.39 -5.16
CA LYS A 189 10.77 -10.65 -3.81
C LYS A 189 12.17 -10.08 -3.57
N ARG A 190 13.09 -10.20 -4.52
CA ARG A 190 14.47 -9.68 -4.39
C ARG A 190 14.58 -8.16 -4.33
N ARG A 191 13.58 -7.44 -4.82
CA ARG A 191 13.53 -5.97 -4.76
C ARG A 191 13.01 -5.47 -3.44
N CYS A 192 12.25 -6.28 -2.72
CA CYS A 192 11.59 -5.90 -1.48
C CYS A 192 12.39 -6.34 -0.25
N LEU A 193 12.22 -5.60 0.82
CA LEU A 193 12.49 -6.10 2.17
C LEU A 193 11.29 -6.95 2.59
N PHE A 194 11.55 -8.13 3.13
CA PHE A 194 10.51 -9.08 3.50
C PHE A 194 10.12 -8.93 4.97
N LEU A 195 8.82 -8.84 5.23
CA LEU A 195 8.22 -8.81 6.56
C LEU A 195 7.10 -9.84 6.63
N HIS A 196 7.25 -10.84 7.48
CA HIS A 196 6.15 -11.74 7.81
C HIS A 196 5.38 -11.24 9.03
N VAL A 197 4.06 -11.14 8.89
CA VAL A 197 3.15 -10.72 9.97
C VAL A 197 2.14 -11.82 10.22
N ASP A 198 2.30 -12.51 11.34
CA ASP A 198 1.39 -13.58 11.77
C ASP A 198 0.31 -13.03 12.71
N TYR A 199 -0.62 -13.90 13.11
CA TYR A 199 -1.55 -13.57 14.17
C TYR A 199 -0.82 -13.21 15.46
N PRO A 200 -1.26 -12.18 16.19
CA PRO A 200 -0.65 -11.81 17.47
C PRO A 200 -0.80 -12.94 18.49
N ASP A 201 0.16 -13.04 19.39
CA ASP A 201 -0.03 -13.85 20.59
C ASP A 201 -1.12 -13.26 21.50
N MET A 202 -1.47 -13.99 22.55
CA MET A 202 -2.58 -13.60 23.43
C MET A 202 -2.38 -12.24 24.12
N GLU A 203 -1.17 -12.00 24.61
CA GLU A 203 -0.85 -10.74 25.31
C GLU A 203 -0.90 -9.56 24.33
N ARG A 204 -0.37 -9.77 23.14
CA ARG A 204 -0.39 -8.77 22.08
C ARG A 204 -1.80 -8.49 21.58
N GLU A 205 -2.62 -9.53 21.43
CA GLU A 205 -4.02 -9.35 21.02
C GLU A 205 -4.82 -8.60 22.07
N LYS A 206 -4.61 -8.91 23.37
CA LYS A 206 -5.19 -8.16 24.48
C LYS A 206 -4.77 -6.69 24.44
N GLU A 207 -3.47 -6.40 24.21
CA GLU A 207 -2.96 -5.03 24.09
C GLU A 207 -3.61 -4.29 22.92
N ILE A 208 -3.77 -4.95 21.75
CA ILE A 208 -4.46 -4.39 20.58
C ILE A 208 -5.92 -4.06 20.92
N ILE A 209 -6.63 -4.97 21.59
CA ILE A 209 -8.02 -4.74 22.01
C ILE A 209 -8.12 -3.53 22.92
N LEU A 210 -7.27 -3.44 23.94
CA LEU A 210 -7.24 -2.32 24.89
C LEU A 210 -6.91 -0.98 24.22
N THR A 211 -6.08 -1.00 23.19
CA THR A 211 -5.71 0.20 22.42
C THR A 211 -6.81 0.66 21.48
N LYS A 212 -7.54 -0.27 20.86
CA LYS A 212 -8.48 0.02 19.78
C LYS A 212 -9.94 0.08 20.19
N VAL A 213 -10.30 -0.48 21.34
CA VAL A 213 -11.69 -0.49 21.84
C VAL A 213 -11.78 0.41 23.06
N PRO A 214 -12.34 1.62 22.94
CA PRO A 214 -12.50 2.54 24.05
C PRO A 214 -13.32 1.93 25.19
N ASP A 215 -12.92 2.23 26.43
CA ASP A 215 -13.64 1.88 27.65
C ASP A 215 -13.78 0.36 27.95
N ILE A 216 -13.19 -0.52 27.15
CA ILE A 216 -13.20 -1.96 27.43
C ILE A 216 -12.40 -2.25 28.70
N THR A 217 -12.97 -3.07 29.57
CA THR A 217 -12.26 -3.50 30.78
C THR A 217 -11.15 -4.49 30.46
N GLU A 218 -10.06 -4.45 31.23
CA GLU A 218 -8.94 -5.38 31.07
C GLU A 218 -9.37 -6.85 31.14
N ASN A 219 -10.33 -7.17 32.03
CA ASN A 219 -10.88 -8.52 32.17
C ASN A 219 -11.64 -8.97 30.90
N LEU A 220 -12.45 -8.11 30.29
CA LEU A 220 -13.18 -8.43 29.07
C LEU A 220 -12.23 -8.60 27.89
N ALA A 221 -11.24 -7.72 27.76
CA ALA A 221 -10.20 -7.83 26.72
C ALA A 221 -9.43 -9.17 26.81
N ASP A 222 -9.05 -9.58 28.03
CA ASP A 222 -8.40 -10.88 28.28
C ASP A 222 -9.31 -12.06 27.91
N GLN A 223 -10.60 -12.01 28.25
CA GLN A 223 -11.56 -13.07 27.90
C GLN A 223 -11.72 -13.18 26.37
N VAL A 224 -11.87 -12.06 25.67
CA VAL A 224 -11.96 -12.03 24.21
C VAL A 224 -10.70 -12.62 23.57
N ALA A 225 -9.52 -12.18 23.98
CA ALA A 225 -8.24 -12.68 23.46
C ALA A 225 -8.10 -14.21 23.68
N ARG A 226 -8.47 -14.73 24.87
CA ARG A 226 -8.45 -16.17 25.16
C ARG A 226 -9.39 -16.98 24.27
N ILE A 227 -10.61 -16.50 24.06
CA ILE A 227 -11.58 -17.18 23.23
C ILE A 227 -11.12 -17.20 21.77
N VAL A 228 -10.68 -16.06 21.25
CA VAL A 228 -10.16 -15.97 19.88
C VAL A 228 -8.97 -16.89 19.67
N ARG A 229 -8.02 -16.92 20.61
CA ARG A 229 -6.90 -17.87 20.56
C ARG A 229 -7.38 -19.32 20.52
N SER A 230 -8.36 -19.68 21.36
CA SER A 230 -8.92 -21.03 21.37
C SER A 230 -9.59 -21.38 20.04
N LEU A 231 -10.32 -20.42 19.44
CA LEU A 231 -10.94 -20.60 18.13
C LEU A 231 -9.90 -20.80 17.04
N ARG A 232 -8.77 -20.07 17.06
CA ARG A 232 -7.67 -20.24 16.08
C ARG A 232 -6.97 -21.60 16.17
N GLN A 233 -7.05 -22.28 17.30
CA GLN A 233 -6.50 -23.63 17.49
C GLN A 233 -7.41 -24.73 16.92
N LEU A 234 -8.67 -24.39 16.57
CA LEU A 234 -9.59 -25.32 15.92
C LEU A 234 -9.30 -25.36 14.41
N GLU A 235 -9.56 -26.51 13.78
CA GLU A 235 -9.50 -26.66 12.32
C GLU A 235 -10.70 -25.97 11.65
N LEU A 236 -10.68 -24.64 11.65
CA LEU A 236 -11.69 -23.83 11.00
C LEU A 236 -11.30 -23.56 9.53
N LYS A 237 -12.30 -23.47 8.64
CA LYS A 237 -12.08 -23.05 7.25
C LYS A 237 -11.40 -21.68 7.15
N LYS A 238 -11.67 -20.80 8.12
CA LYS A 238 -11.09 -19.46 8.25
C LYS A 238 -10.90 -19.18 9.74
N SER A 239 -9.67 -18.89 10.13
CA SER A 239 -9.37 -18.44 11.48
C SER A 239 -9.83 -17.00 11.69
N PRO A 240 -10.32 -16.63 12.91
CA PRO A 240 -10.70 -15.26 13.21
C PRO A 240 -9.53 -14.29 13.02
N SER A 241 -9.77 -13.23 12.26
CA SER A 241 -8.81 -12.14 12.05
C SER A 241 -8.78 -11.19 13.24
N VAL A 242 -7.74 -10.35 13.33
CA VAL A 242 -7.66 -9.27 14.33
C VAL A 242 -8.82 -8.28 14.16
N SER A 243 -9.22 -7.98 12.93
CA SER A 243 -10.38 -7.11 12.67
C SER A 243 -11.66 -7.68 13.22
N GLU A 244 -11.92 -8.99 12.98
CA GLU A 244 -13.09 -9.69 13.53
C GLU A 244 -13.06 -9.75 15.07
N THR A 245 -11.86 -9.87 15.66
CA THR A 245 -11.70 -9.78 17.13
C THR A 245 -12.11 -8.41 17.66
N LEU A 246 -11.69 -7.34 16.99
CA LEU A 246 -12.05 -5.96 17.38
C LEU A 246 -13.54 -5.68 17.19
N ASP A 247 -14.14 -6.14 16.09
CA ASP A 247 -15.58 -6.04 15.85
C ASP A 247 -16.39 -6.76 16.92
N TRP A 248 -15.94 -7.94 17.33
CA TRP A 248 -16.57 -8.69 18.41
C TRP A 248 -16.41 -7.99 19.75
N ALA A 249 -15.19 -7.50 20.09
CA ALA A 249 -14.96 -6.75 21.31
C ALA A 249 -15.85 -5.49 21.40
N ASN A 250 -15.95 -4.73 20.30
CA ASN A 250 -16.85 -3.57 20.21
C ASN A 250 -18.31 -3.94 20.40
N THR A 251 -18.74 -5.08 19.82
CA THR A 251 -20.14 -5.56 19.98
C THR A 251 -20.48 -5.91 21.41
N LEU A 252 -19.51 -6.44 22.17
CA LEU A 252 -19.70 -6.78 23.60
C LEU A 252 -19.77 -5.54 24.50
N MET A 253 -19.39 -4.37 23.99
CA MET A 253 -19.45 -3.09 24.71
C MET A 253 -20.81 -2.35 24.48
N LEU A 254 -21.66 -2.82 23.54
CA LEU A 254 -23.00 -2.29 23.30
C LEU A 254 -24.01 -2.77 24.32
#